data_4c917403f934d331cd138ae8dec694c2
#
_entry.id   4c917403f934d331cd138ae8dec694c2
#
_cell.length_a   1.000
_cell.length_b   1.000
_cell.length_c   1.000
_cell.angle_alpha   90.00
_cell.angle_beta   90.00
_cell.angle_gamma   90.00
#
_symmetry.space_group_name_H-M   'P 1'
#
loop_
_entity.id
_entity.type
_entity.pdbx_description
1 polymer ?
#
loop_
_entity_poly.entity_id
_entity_poly.type
_entity_poly.pdbx_seq_one_letter_code
_entity_poly.pdbx_strand_id
1 'polypeptide(L)'
;MSNDIDHVLFTAEQLSERVAQLGAQITADYADNDVPPLVICILRGAATFASDLVRAIDLPIEIDYMAISSYGAATRSSGILRIVKDLDTEIKDRDVIVIEDVLDSGLTLRYLSANLQARGVRSFEVATLLCKRRTAAVDPRYVGFQCPDEFVVGYGLDYNQKYRNLPYVGVLKPE
;
A
#
# COMPACT_ATOMS: atom_id res chain seq x y z
N MET A 1 -21.97 -8.02 8.96
CA MET A 1 -20.76 -7.93 8.12
C MET A 1 -20.81 -8.89 6.94
N SER A 2 -21.00 -10.20 7.12
CA SER A 2 -21.08 -11.15 5.99
C SER A 2 -22.25 -10.91 5.04
N ASN A 3 -23.36 -10.35 5.52
CA ASN A 3 -24.54 -10.07 4.70
C ASN A 3 -24.36 -8.89 3.72
N ASP A 4 -23.38 -8.03 3.95
CA ASP A 4 -23.12 -6.84 3.14
C ASP A 4 -22.10 -7.14 2.02
N ILE A 5 -21.42 -8.30 2.12
CA ILE A 5 -20.44 -8.75 1.12
C ILE A 5 -21.19 -9.55 0.05
N ASP A 6 -20.97 -9.17 -1.21
CA ASP A 6 -21.51 -9.88 -2.37
C ASP A 6 -20.74 -11.19 -2.57
N HIS A 7 -19.43 -11.07 -2.71
CA HIS A 7 -18.54 -12.23 -2.82
C HIS A 7 -17.14 -11.92 -2.29
N VAL A 8 -16.39 -12.98 -1.95
CA VAL A 8 -14.98 -12.89 -1.58
C VAL A 8 -14.15 -12.86 -2.84
N LEU A 9 -13.34 -11.82 -3.01
CA LEU A 9 -12.46 -11.65 -4.15
C LEU A 9 -11.11 -12.36 -3.92
N PHE A 10 -10.53 -12.19 -2.73
CA PHE A 10 -9.30 -12.88 -2.31
C PHE A 10 -9.47 -13.41 -0.89
N THR A 11 -9.25 -14.72 -0.70
CA THR A 11 -9.37 -15.36 0.61
C THR A 11 -8.17 -15.03 1.51
N ALA A 12 -8.29 -15.29 2.81
CA ALA A 12 -7.20 -15.09 3.76
C ALA A 12 -5.96 -15.93 3.40
N GLU A 13 -6.16 -17.15 2.90
CA GLU A 13 -5.11 -18.06 2.48
C GLU A 13 -4.37 -17.51 1.24
N GLN A 14 -5.11 -17.03 0.24
CA GLN A 14 -4.53 -16.42 -0.96
C GLN A 14 -3.71 -15.16 -0.60
N LEU A 15 -4.23 -14.32 0.31
CA LEU A 15 -3.53 -13.15 0.80
C LEU A 15 -2.23 -13.53 1.50
N SER A 16 -2.28 -14.50 2.42
CA SER A 16 -1.11 -14.98 3.16
C SER A 16 -0.03 -15.54 2.24
N GLU A 17 -0.41 -16.39 1.28
CA GLU A 17 0.52 -16.96 0.30
C GLU A 17 1.18 -15.86 -0.55
N ARG A 18 0.39 -14.90 -1.05
CA ARG A 18 0.91 -13.83 -1.89
C ARG A 18 1.83 -12.89 -1.13
N VAL A 19 1.51 -12.58 0.11
CA VAL A 19 2.37 -11.77 1.01
C VAL A 19 3.71 -12.46 1.23
N ALA A 20 3.72 -13.77 1.48
CA ALA A 20 4.96 -14.53 1.63
C ALA A 20 5.83 -14.49 0.36
N GLN A 21 5.22 -14.62 -0.83
CA GLN A 21 5.93 -14.49 -2.12
C GLN A 21 6.54 -13.09 -2.31
N LEU A 22 5.79 -12.03 -1.98
CA LEU A 22 6.29 -10.65 -2.07
C LEU A 22 7.43 -10.40 -1.09
N GLY A 23 7.31 -10.89 0.14
CA GLY A 23 8.37 -10.80 1.16
C GLY A 23 9.66 -11.48 0.70
N ALA A 24 9.57 -12.68 0.14
CA ALA A 24 10.70 -13.40 -0.42
C ALA A 24 11.33 -12.65 -1.61
N GLN A 25 10.53 -12.05 -2.47
CA GLN A 25 11.01 -11.25 -3.59
C GLN A 25 11.78 -10.01 -3.10
N ILE A 26 11.22 -9.26 -2.15
CA ILE A 26 11.88 -8.09 -1.56
C ILE A 26 13.18 -8.51 -0.87
N THR A 27 13.16 -9.60 -0.13
CA THR A 27 14.37 -10.15 0.51
C THR A 27 15.47 -10.41 -0.52
N ALA A 28 15.16 -11.10 -1.61
CA ALA A 28 16.12 -11.40 -2.67
C ALA A 28 16.64 -10.14 -3.38
N ASP A 29 15.75 -9.18 -3.64
CA ASP A 29 16.10 -7.94 -4.36
C ASP A 29 17.05 -7.03 -3.58
N TYR A 30 17.06 -7.12 -2.23
CA TYR A 30 17.87 -6.27 -1.35
C TYR A 30 18.90 -7.05 -0.52
N ALA A 31 19.09 -8.35 -0.79
CA ALA A 31 19.99 -9.21 -0.02
C ALA A 31 21.45 -8.72 -0.01
N ASP A 32 21.90 -8.13 -1.12
CA ASP A 32 23.29 -7.68 -1.29
C ASP A 32 23.49 -6.20 -0.89
N ASN A 33 22.47 -5.53 -0.39
CA ASN A 33 22.57 -4.14 0.02
C ASN A 33 23.21 -4.03 1.41
N ASP A 34 24.25 -3.20 1.56
CA ASP A 34 24.86 -2.90 2.85
C ASP A 34 23.88 -2.32 3.86
N VAL A 35 22.91 -1.55 3.39
CA VAL A 35 21.84 -0.94 4.18
C VAL A 35 20.50 -1.42 3.63
N PRO A 36 19.70 -2.14 4.43
CA PRO A 36 18.35 -2.57 4.05
C PRO A 36 17.44 -1.39 3.72
N PRO A 37 16.39 -1.60 2.89
CA PRO A 37 15.47 -0.54 2.55
C PRO A 37 14.67 -0.06 3.77
N LEU A 38 14.33 1.23 3.76
CA LEU A 38 13.31 1.78 4.66
C LEU A 38 11.94 1.49 4.07
N VAL A 39 11.09 0.85 4.85
CA VAL A 39 9.71 0.55 4.46
C VAL A 39 8.79 1.63 5.01
N ILE A 40 8.01 2.28 4.15
CA ILE A 40 7.06 3.33 4.50
C ILE A 40 5.63 2.83 4.28
N CYS A 41 4.87 2.67 5.35
CA CYS A 41 3.46 2.28 5.28
C CYS A 41 2.56 3.53 5.16
N ILE A 42 1.69 3.56 4.15
CA ILE A 42 0.70 4.63 3.99
C ILE A 42 -0.56 4.28 4.77
N LEU A 43 -0.81 5.05 5.82
CA LEU A 43 -1.97 4.88 6.68
C LEU A 43 -3.22 5.45 6.00
N ARG A 44 -4.42 4.83 6.23
CA ARG A 44 -4.69 3.71 7.17
C ARG A 44 -4.84 2.36 6.46
N GLY A 45 -5.27 2.35 5.20
CA GLY A 45 -5.68 1.14 4.47
C GLY A 45 -4.57 0.10 4.37
N ALA A 46 -3.33 0.55 4.13
CA ALA A 46 -2.19 -0.33 3.97
C ALA A 46 -1.70 -0.99 5.29
N ALA A 47 -2.19 -0.58 6.47
CA ALA A 47 -1.62 -1.00 7.75
C ALA A 47 -1.62 -2.53 7.95
N THR A 48 -2.70 -3.22 7.57
CA THR A 48 -2.80 -4.67 7.70
C THR A 48 -1.83 -5.37 6.75
N PHE A 49 -1.84 -5.00 5.48
CA PHE A 49 -0.93 -5.54 4.47
C PHE A 49 0.54 -5.28 4.84
N ALA A 50 0.87 -4.06 5.26
CA ALA A 50 2.21 -3.70 5.69
C ALA A 50 2.68 -4.55 6.88
N SER A 51 1.83 -4.74 7.89
CA SER A 51 2.14 -5.57 9.05
C SER A 51 2.48 -7.02 8.67
N ASP A 52 1.78 -7.60 7.72
CA ASP A 52 2.05 -8.96 7.27
C ASP A 52 3.27 -9.02 6.34
N LEU A 53 3.40 -8.05 5.42
CA LEU A 53 4.51 -8.03 4.46
C LEU A 53 5.86 -7.85 5.14
N VAL A 54 5.99 -6.93 6.11
CA VAL A 54 7.26 -6.69 6.80
C VAL A 54 7.74 -7.91 7.59
N ARG A 55 6.83 -8.73 8.10
CA ARG A 55 7.16 -10.00 8.79
C ARG A 55 7.56 -11.11 7.81
N ALA A 56 7.22 -10.99 6.54
CA ALA A 56 7.62 -11.92 5.49
C ALA A 56 8.97 -11.55 4.84
N ILE A 57 9.52 -10.37 5.12
CA ILE A 57 10.84 -9.93 4.65
C ILE A 57 11.90 -10.42 5.62
N ASP A 58 12.87 -11.22 5.14
CA ASP A 58 14.00 -11.74 5.95
C ASP A 58 15.22 -10.82 5.83
N LEU A 59 15.06 -9.56 6.21
CA LEU A 59 16.10 -8.53 6.30
C LEU A 59 15.84 -7.66 7.54
N PRO A 60 16.86 -7.08 8.17
CA PRO A 60 16.71 -6.17 9.32
C PRO A 60 16.23 -4.77 8.86
N ILE A 61 15.04 -4.69 8.28
CA ILE A 61 14.45 -3.47 7.74
C ILE A 61 14.05 -2.49 8.83
N GLU A 62 14.08 -1.19 8.49
CA GLU A 62 13.44 -0.14 9.27
C GLU A 62 12.03 0.13 8.71
N ILE A 63 11.10 0.53 9.60
CA ILE A 63 9.71 0.80 9.24
C ILE A 63 9.32 2.18 9.74
N ASP A 64 8.68 2.97 8.88
CA ASP A 64 8.06 4.24 9.24
C ASP A 64 6.66 4.34 8.64
N TYR A 65 5.89 5.33 9.08
CA TYR A 65 4.49 5.49 8.71
C TYR A 65 4.22 6.90 8.24
N MET A 66 3.44 7.02 7.17
CA MET A 66 2.99 8.30 6.66
C MET A 66 1.46 8.29 6.52
N ALA A 67 0.82 9.40 6.78
CA ALA A 67 -0.62 9.56 6.55
C ALA A 67 -0.87 10.71 5.59
N ILE A 68 -1.68 10.44 4.58
CA ILE A 68 -2.08 11.41 3.55
C ILE A 68 -3.59 11.54 3.56
N SER A 69 -4.08 12.76 3.44
CA SER A 69 -5.49 13.04 3.25
C SER A 69 -5.72 13.86 1.98
N SER A 70 -6.83 13.58 1.29
CA SER A 70 -7.34 14.46 0.24
C SER A 70 -8.11 15.61 0.89
N TYR A 71 -7.82 16.85 0.51
CA TYR A 71 -8.55 18.01 1.00
C TYR A 71 -9.82 18.23 0.15
N GLY A 72 -10.97 18.29 0.83
CA GLY A 72 -12.27 18.62 0.23
C GLY A 72 -13.35 17.61 0.59
N ALA A 73 -14.31 18.01 1.44
CA ALA A 73 -15.54 17.28 1.74
C ALA A 73 -16.56 17.59 0.64
N ALA A 74 -16.38 17.05 -0.55
CA ALA A 74 -17.42 17.01 -1.57
C ALA A 74 -17.00 16.06 -2.70
N THR A 75 -17.95 15.45 -3.33
CA THR A 75 -18.00 14.42 -4.36
C THR A 75 -17.09 14.57 -5.59
N ARG A 76 -16.17 15.53 -5.59
CA ARG A 76 -15.06 15.67 -6.55
C ARG A 76 -13.80 16.01 -5.76
N SER A 77 -12.85 15.06 -5.68
CA SER A 77 -11.54 15.31 -5.11
C SER A 77 -10.89 16.50 -5.84
N SER A 78 -10.58 17.56 -5.09
CA SER A 78 -9.87 18.74 -5.63
C SER A 78 -8.45 18.42 -6.10
N GLY A 79 -8.00 17.18 -5.96
CA GLY A 79 -6.65 16.73 -6.29
C GLY A 79 -5.55 17.25 -5.35
N ILE A 80 -5.91 18.02 -4.33
CA ILE A 80 -4.96 18.53 -3.35
C ILE A 80 -4.75 17.47 -2.27
N LEU A 81 -3.55 16.90 -2.24
CA LEU A 81 -3.11 15.96 -1.22
C LEU A 81 -2.32 16.70 -0.14
N ARG A 82 -2.51 16.30 1.12
CA ARG A 82 -1.80 16.84 2.28
C ARG A 82 -1.24 15.70 3.12
N ILE A 83 0.03 15.83 3.50
CA ILE A 83 0.64 14.97 4.51
C ILE A 83 0.09 15.39 5.89
N VAL A 84 -0.56 14.47 6.58
CA VAL A 84 -1.14 14.66 7.93
C VAL A 84 -0.18 14.15 9.00
N LYS A 85 0.49 13.02 8.74
CA LYS A 85 1.65 12.53 9.48
C LYS A 85 2.80 12.35 8.52
N ASP A 86 3.91 13.02 8.81
CA ASP A 86 5.15 12.87 8.06
C ASP A 86 6.04 11.79 8.70
N LEU A 87 7.11 11.44 8.01
CA LEU A 87 8.12 10.51 8.48
C LEU A 87 8.86 11.06 9.69
N ASP A 88 9.19 10.16 10.61
CA ASP A 88 10.06 10.45 11.75
C ASP A 88 11.54 10.14 11.39
N THR A 89 11.76 9.32 10.36
CA THR A 89 13.08 8.84 9.90
C THR A 89 13.62 9.73 8.78
N GLU A 90 14.93 10.00 8.80
CA GLU A 90 15.63 10.64 7.69
C GLU A 90 15.77 9.68 6.52
N ILE A 91 15.40 10.13 5.31
CA ILE A 91 15.33 9.28 4.11
C ILE A 91 16.38 9.59 3.05
N LYS A 92 17.21 10.62 3.29
CA LYS A 92 18.26 11.00 2.34
C LYS A 92 19.22 9.82 2.11
N ASP A 93 19.54 9.58 0.84
CA ASP A 93 20.44 8.51 0.38
C ASP A 93 19.98 7.08 0.78
N ARG A 94 18.69 6.89 1.16
CA ARG A 94 18.09 5.60 1.49
C ARG A 94 17.34 5.02 0.29
N ASP A 95 17.35 3.69 0.20
CA ASP A 95 16.37 2.95 -0.60
C ASP A 95 15.05 2.90 0.15
N VAL A 96 13.95 3.22 -0.53
CA VAL A 96 12.63 3.31 0.07
C VAL A 96 11.64 2.42 -0.66
N ILE A 97 10.88 1.64 0.11
CA ILE A 97 9.72 0.88 -0.39
C ILE A 97 8.46 1.45 0.25
N VAL A 98 7.58 2.04 -0.56
CA VAL A 98 6.28 2.52 -0.09
C VAL A 98 5.26 1.40 -0.21
N ILE A 99 4.55 1.11 0.89
CA ILE A 99 3.46 0.14 0.94
C ILE A 99 2.12 0.87 0.87
N GLU A 100 1.32 0.50 -0.13
CA GLU A 100 -0.02 1.03 -0.39
C GLU A 100 -1.04 -0.11 -0.45
N ASP A 101 -2.27 0.15 -0.08
CA ASP A 101 -3.35 -0.84 -0.14
C ASP A 101 -3.90 -1.03 -1.56
N VAL A 102 -4.24 0.06 -2.24
CA VAL A 102 -4.82 0.03 -3.59
C VAL A 102 -4.16 1.08 -4.49
N LEU A 103 -3.60 0.63 -5.60
CA LEU A 103 -3.23 1.49 -6.71
C LEU A 103 -4.42 1.61 -7.67
N ASP A 104 -5.07 2.77 -7.65
CA ASP A 104 -6.17 3.11 -8.56
C ASP A 104 -5.71 4.17 -9.58
N SER A 105 -5.93 5.45 -9.30
CA SER A 105 -5.53 6.56 -10.20
C SER A 105 -4.03 6.88 -10.18
N GLY A 106 -3.31 6.42 -9.17
CA GLY A 106 -1.89 6.71 -8.95
C GLY A 106 -1.59 8.14 -8.48
N LEU A 107 -2.59 8.96 -8.17
CA LEU A 107 -2.40 10.34 -7.73
C LEU A 107 -1.60 10.42 -6.43
N THR A 108 -1.95 9.59 -5.43
CA THR A 108 -1.25 9.53 -4.15
C THR A 108 0.21 9.15 -4.33
N LEU A 109 0.48 8.07 -5.07
CA LEU A 109 1.84 7.59 -5.29
C LEU A 109 2.68 8.58 -6.12
N ARG A 110 2.08 9.28 -7.07
CA ARG A 110 2.75 10.33 -7.84
C ARG A 110 3.16 11.51 -6.95
N TYR A 111 2.28 11.93 -6.04
CA TYR A 111 2.57 12.96 -5.06
C TYR A 111 3.69 12.51 -4.10
N LEU A 112 3.61 11.28 -3.60
CA LEU A 112 4.63 10.68 -2.73
C LEU A 112 5.97 10.56 -3.42
N SER A 113 6.02 10.03 -4.64
CA SER A 113 7.25 9.90 -5.42
C SER A 113 7.95 11.24 -5.57
N ALA A 114 7.22 12.29 -5.98
CA ALA A 114 7.79 13.63 -6.11
C ALA A 114 8.31 14.19 -4.76
N ASN A 115 7.55 13.98 -3.68
CA ASN A 115 7.93 14.45 -2.33
C ASN A 115 9.18 13.73 -1.82
N LEU A 116 9.24 12.40 -1.92
CA LEU A 116 10.36 11.61 -1.42
C LEU A 116 11.62 11.83 -2.28
N GLN A 117 11.47 11.95 -3.60
CA GLN A 117 12.60 12.30 -4.49
C GLN A 117 13.18 13.67 -4.16
N ALA A 118 12.33 14.66 -3.87
CA ALA A 118 12.80 16.00 -3.45
C ALA A 118 13.56 15.97 -2.12
N ARG A 119 13.35 14.95 -1.28
CA ARG A 119 14.10 14.71 -0.04
C ARG A 119 15.39 13.90 -0.24
N GLY A 120 15.71 13.53 -1.48
CA GLY A 120 16.99 12.91 -1.83
C GLY A 120 17.07 11.40 -1.53
N VAL A 121 15.97 10.64 -1.66
CA VAL A 121 16.04 9.18 -1.59
C VAL A 121 16.94 8.62 -2.70
N ARG A 122 17.66 7.53 -2.40
CA ARG A 122 18.49 6.83 -3.38
C ARG A 122 17.65 6.08 -4.41
N SER A 123 16.64 5.38 -3.96
CA SER A 123 15.65 4.71 -4.80
C SER A 123 14.25 4.78 -4.19
N PHE A 124 13.25 4.64 -5.04
CA PHE A 124 11.84 4.64 -4.67
C PHE A 124 11.15 3.48 -5.40
N GLU A 125 10.64 2.54 -4.63
CA GLU A 125 9.86 1.41 -5.14
C GLU A 125 8.49 1.36 -4.44
N VAL A 126 7.52 0.70 -5.07
CA VAL A 126 6.17 0.57 -4.54
C VAL A 126 5.79 -0.90 -4.40
N ALA A 127 5.25 -1.24 -3.22
CA ALA A 127 4.54 -2.47 -2.96
C ALA A 127 3.04 -2.16 -2.77
N THR A 128 2.19 -2.69 -3.63
CA THR A 128 0.73 -2.51 -3.51
C THR A 128 0.03 -3.85 -3.35
N LEU A 129 -0.94 -3.92 -2.45
CA LEU A 129 -1.75 -5.12 -2.29
C LEU A 129 -2.61 -5.35 -3.53
N LEU A 130 -3.34 -4.31 -3.94
CA LEU A 130 -4.26 -4.36 -5.07
C LEU A 130 -3.87 -3.34 -6.15
N CYS A 131 -3.82 -3.78 -7.39
CA CYS A 131 -3.58 -2.93 -8.54
C CYS A 131 -4.80 -2.96 -9.47
N LYS A 132 -5.57 -1.87 -9.51
CA LYS A 132 -6.70 -1.72 -10.44
C LYS A 132 -6.22 -1.31 -11.82
N ARG A 133 -5.26 -0.37 -11.89
CA ARG A 133 -4.70 0.13 -13.15
C ARG A 133 -3.21 0.41 -12.98
N ARG A 134 -2.42 -0.04 -13.94
CA ARG A 134 -1.06 0.45 -14.08
C ARG A 134 -1.09 1.79 -14.78
N THR A 135 -0.44 2.80 -14.23
CA THR A 135 -0.31 4.11 -14.85
C THR A 135 1.13 4.34 -15.30
N ALA A 136 1.33 5.06 -16.40
CA ALA A 136 2.68 5.42 -16.86
C ALA A 136 3.49 6.24 -15.83
N ALA A 137 2.80 6.83 -14.85
CA ALA A 137 3.42 7.67 -13.82
C ALA A 137 3.96 6.88 -12.61
N VAL A 138 3.39 5.69 -12.34
CA VAL A 138 3.82 4.79 -11.25
C VAL A 138 3.57 3.37 -11.69
N ASP A 139 4.65 2.61 -11.90
CA ASP A 139 4.60 1.17 -12.15
C ASP A 139 5.11 0.46 -10.88
N PRO A 140 4.23 -0.11 -10.05
CA PRO A 140 4.64 -0.74 -8.81
C PRO A 140 5.47 -2.00 -9.11
N ARG A 141 6.62 -2.11 -8.45
CA ARG A 141 7.51 -3.27 -8.59
C ARG A 141 6.93 -4.52 -7.94
N TYR A 142 6.26 -4.35 -6.80
CA TYR A 142 5.70 -5.44 -6.01
C TYR A 142 4.18 -5.34 -6.00
N VAL A 143 3.52 -6.21 -6.76
CA VAL A 143 2.05 -6.21 -6.88
C VAL A 143 1.48 -7.48 -6.27
N GLY A 144 0.58 -7.33 -5.30
CA GLY A 144 -0.16 -8.43 -4.71
C GLY A 144 -1.07 -9.08 -5.74
N PHE A 145 -2.13 -8.38 -6.11
CA PHE A 145 -3.14 -8.88 -7.03
C PHE A 145 -3.58 -7.80 -8.03
N GLN A 146 -3.91 -8.24 -9.24
CA GLN A 146 -4.72 -7.43 -10.14
C GLN A 146 -6.16 -7.43 -9.61
N CYS A 147 -6.76 -6.25 -9.53
CA CYS A 147 -8.09 -6.07 -8.97
C CYS A 147 -9.01 -5.48 -10.04
N PRO A 148 -10.24 -6.00 -10.23
CA PRO A 148 -11.23 -5.37 -11.08
C PRO A 148 -11.63 -4.00 -10.54
N ASP A 149 -12.31 -3.18 -11.36
CA ASP A 149 -12.78 -1.86 -10.97
C ASP A 149 -14.07 -1.96 -10.16
N GLU A 150 -13.99 -2.65 -9.02
CA GLU A 150 -15.07 -2.88 -8.08
C GLU A 150 -14.74 -2.22 -6.74
N PHE A 151 -15.78 -1.99 -5.92
CA PHE A 151 -15.58 -1.43 -4.60
C PHE A 151 -15.28 -2.55 -3.60
N VAL A 152 -14.03 -2.60 -3.15
CA VAL A 152 -13.51 -3.68 -2.31
C VAL A 152 -13.28 -3.21 -0.87
N VAL A 153 -13.49 -4.12 0.08
CA VAL A 153 -13.28 -3.91 1.52
C VAL A 153 -12.61 -5.13 2.16
N GLY A 154 -12.13 -4.95 3.36
CA GLY A 154 -11.47 -5.99 4.14
C GLY A 154 -9.96 -5.95 4.03
N TYR A 155 -9.28 -6.67 4.90
CA TYR A 155 -7.82 -6.72 5.01
C TYR A 155 -7.16 -5.33 5.08
N GLY A 156 -7.79 -4.41 5.86
CA GLY A 156 -7.37 -3.02 6.00
C GLY A 156 -8.21 -2.02 5.22
N LEU A 157 -8.79 -2.42 4.10
CA LEU A 157 -9.67 -1.59 3.26
C LEU A 157 -11.02 -1.35 3.93
N ASP A 158 -11.60 -0.16 3.72
CA ASP A 158 -12.84 0.22 4.37
C ASP A 158 -13.91 0.79 3.45
N TYR A 159 -15.13 0.74 3.98
CA TYR A 159 -16.23 1.60 3.59
C TYR A 159 -16.79 2.28 4.84
N ASN A 160 -16.78 3.59 4.87
CA ASN A 160 -17.25 4.39 6.01
C ASN A 160 -16.60 3.99 7.36
N GLN A 161 -15.29 3.74 7.36
CA GLN A 161 -14.48 3.27 8.51
C GLN A 161 -14.84 1.87 9.02
N LYS A 162 -15.65 1.10 8.29
CA LYS A 162 -16.05 -0.26 8.61
C LYS A 162 -15.33 -1.27 7.72
N TYR A 163 -15.36 -2.54 8.08
CA TYR A 163 -14.88 -3.72 7.34
C TYR A 163 -13.36 -3.92 7.31
N ARG A 164 -12.51 -3.01 7.79
CA ARG A 164 -11.03 -3.19 7.80
C ARG A 164 -10.57 -4.48 8.48
N ASN A 165 -11.37 -4.98 9.42
CA ASN A 165 -11.08 -6.17 10.23
C ASN A 165 -11.50 -7.50 9.58
N LEU A 166 -12.05 -7.51 8.37
CA LEU A 166 -12.29 -8.76 7.65
C LEU A 166 -10.95 -9.40 7.26
N PRO A 167 -10.77 -10.72 7.44
CA PRO A 167 -9.49 -11.37 7.13
C PRO A 167 -9.26 -11.63 5.64
N TYR A 168 -10.19 -11.23 4.79
CA TYR A 168 -10.19 -11.40 3.34
C TYR A 168 -10.52 -10.08 2.66
N VAL A 169 -10.34 -10.01 1.34
CA VAL A 169 -10.84 -8.92 0.51
C VAL A 169 -12.14 -9.36 -0.17
N GLY A 170 -13.18 -8.59 0.01
CA GLY A 170 -14.50 -8.85 -0.58
C GLY A 170 -15.06 -7.63 -1.31
N VAL A 171 -16.03 -7.88 -2.18
CA VAL A 171 -16.79 -6.86 -2.89
C VAL A 171 -18.06 -6.54 -2.09
N LEU A 172 -18.38 -5.27 -1.90
CA LEU A 172 -19.64 -4.86 -1.28
C LEU A 172 -20.80 -5.05 -2.26
N LYS A 173 -21.95 -5.47 -1.73
CA LYS A 173 -23.20 -5.45 -2.50
C LYS A 173 -23.51 -4.03 -2.94
N PRO A 174 -23.99 -3.85 -4.18
CA PRO A 174 -24.51 -2.56 -4.60
C PRO A 174 -25.71 -2.17 -3.72
N GLU A 175 -25.80 -0.86 -3.38
CA GLU A 175 -26.94 -0.31 -2.64
C GLU A 175 -28.23 -0.35 -3.47
#